data_9b465377f21aa97c84f0ae9f74dc4c84
#
_entry.id   9b465377f21aa97c84f0ae9f74dc4c84
#
_cell.length_a   1.000
_cell.length_b   1.000
_cell.length_c   1.000
_cell.angle_alpha   90.00
_cell.angle_beta   90.00
_cell.angle_gamma   90.00
#
_symmetry.space_group_name_H-M   'P 1'
#
loop_
_entity.id
_entity.type
_entity.pdbx_description
1 polymer ?
#
loop_
_entity_poly.entity_id
_entity_poly.type
_entity_poly.pdbx_seq_one_letter_code
_entity_poly.pdbx_strand_id
1 'polypeptide(L)'
;MLTPIKIENRMNGFLGKPAGSGKKPTVIHLHERYGIVQHTTDLCEKFVKQGYVTIVPDLFSRFTGDRDKLAKGDDRCDLDDAEVLRDIDAVVEYLRAIPDVDTSRIAISGVCQTGRQPILMDAKRDYIAAVVMLYGAVYDADWKSQPQRPEPIDKLIEQMSSPMVAVFGELDNLIPLNNIVRMVSVLAAAKKSFDVRVYAGAPHGFLNDTMPGRFRAGQAEAAWHQITTFLDAVFTGKYSKDRVVWRFESDSSVAYDFTKMKRWE
;
A
#
# COMPACT_ATOMS: atom_id res chain seq x y z
N MET A 1 -1.10 10.91 17.95
CA MET A 1 -1.94 9.93 18.70
C MET A 1 -3.16 9.60 17.88
N LEU A 2 -3.46 8.31 17.73
CA LEU A 2 -4.63 7.82 17.00
C LEU A 2 -5.84 7.79 17.92
N THR A 3 -6.98 8.23 17.42
CA THR A 3 -8.27 8.22 18.15
C THR A 3 -9.15 7.12 17.58
N PRO A 4 -9.71 6.23 18.40
CA PRO A 4 -10.70 5.27 17.95
C PRO A 4 -11.92 5.97 17.34
N ILE A 5 -12.40 5.46 16.23
CA ILE A 5 -13.58 5.97 15.54
C ILE A 5 -14.53 4.84 15.16
N LYS A 6 -15.76 5.21 14.84
CA LYS A 6 -16.75 4.28 14.28
C LYS A 6 -17.42 4.91 13.07
N ILE A 7 -17.32 4.24 11.94
CA ILE A 7 -17.84 4.69 10.65
C ILE A 7 -19.18 3.99 10.41
N GLU A 8 -20.23 4.76 10.09
CA GLU A 8 -21.61 4.28 9.87
C GLU A 8 -22.13 3.35 11.00
N ASN A 9 -21.69 3.54 12.24
CA ASN A 9 -22.04 2.70 13.39
C ASN A 9 -21.73 1.19 13.25
N ARG A 10 -20.98 0.77 12.20
CA ARG A 10 -20.69 -0.65 11.91
C ARG A 10 -19.20 -0.96 11.80
N MET A 11 -18.38 -0.06 11.28
CA MET A 11 -16.97 -0.29 11.02
C MET A 11 -16.11 0.50 12.01
N ASN A 12 -15.34 -0.19 12.83
CA ASN A 12 -14.37 0.43 13.72
C ASN A 12 -13.13 0.90 12.93
N GLY A 13 -12.34 1.78 13.52
CA GLY A 13 -11.09 2.22 12.95
C GLY A 13 -10.37 3.19 13.86
N PHE A 14 -9.30 3.77 13.34
CA PHE A 14 -8.56 4.84 14.00
C PHE A 14 -8.35 6.02 13.07
N LEU A 15 -8.40 7.22 13.63
CA LEU A 15 -8.11 8.48 12.95
C LEU A 15 -6.96 9.17 13.66
N GLY A 16 -5.94 9.57 12.91
CA GLY A 16 -4.85 10.42 13.37
C GLY A 16 -4.86 11.75 12.64
N LYS A 17 -4.65 12.84 13.38
CA LYS A 17 -4.52 14.18 12.82
C LYS A 17 -3.16 14.76 13.16
N PRO A 18 -2.44 15.35 12.20
CA PRO A 18 -1.21 16.08 12.48
C PRO A 18 -1.52 17.38 13.25
N ALA A 19 -0.53 17.91 13.92
CA ALA A 19 -0.62 19.22 14.54
C ALA A 19 -0.70 20.34 13.48
N GLY A 20 -1.18 21.52 13.90
CA GLY A 20 -1.28 22.72 13.07
C GLY A 20 -2.65 22.89 12.42
N SER A 21 -2.91 24.11 11.96
CA SER A 21 -4.16 24.53 11.35
C SER A 21 -4.21 24.27 9.84
N GLY A 22 -5.40 24.39 9.26
CA GLY A 22 -5.69 24.27 7.83
C GLY A 22 -5.88 22.83 7.36
N LYS A 23 -6.46 22.71 6.16
CA LYS A 23 -6.78 21.42 5.53
C LYS A 23 -5.50 20.65 5.18
N LYS A 24 -5.47 19.39 5.58
CA LYS A 24 -4.33 18.49 5.38
C LYS A 24 -4.68 17.40 4.36
N PRO A 25 -3.73 16.98 3.53
CA PRO A 25 -3.91 15.79 2.71
C PRO A 25 -4.07 14.56 3.58
N THR A 26 -4.69 13.53 3.02
CA THR A 26 -5.13 12.35 3.78
C THR A 26 -4.56 11.08 3.20
N VAL A 27 -4.16 10.17 4.07
CA VAL A 27 -3.81 8.78 3.73
C VAL A 27 -4.85 7.84 4.34
N ILE A 28 -5.61 7.16 3.51
CA ILE A 28 -6.40 5.99 3.93
C ILE A 28 -5.46 4.80 3.92
N HIS A 29 -5.09 4.30 5.10
CA HIS A 29 -4.19 3.17 5.25
C HIS A 29 -4.99 1.89 5.51
N LEU A 30 -4.79 0.87 4.69
CA LEU A 30 -5.47 -0.42 4.80
C LEU A 30 -4.57 -1.42 5.50
N HIS A 31 -5.13 -2.09 6.52
CA HIS A 31 -4.40 -3.07 7.32
C HIS A 31 -4.07 -4.35 6.54
N GLU A 32 -3.12 -5.12 7.03
CA GLU A 32 -2.75 -6.43 6.47
C GLU A 32 -3.67 -7.56 6.96
N ARG A 33 -3.32 -8.82 6.62
CA ARG A 33 -4.11 -10.01 6.95
C ARG A 33 -4.43 -10.23 8.44
N TYR A 34 -3.73 -9.55 9.31
CA TYR A 34 -3.91 -9.65 10.77
C TYR A 34 -4.97 -8.69 11.33
N GLY A 35 -5.58 -7.86 10.47
CA GLY A 35 -6.45 -6.77 10.90
C GLY A 35 -5.64 -5.57 11.42
N ILE A 36 -6.27 -4.74 12.23
CA ILE A 36 -5.62 -3.58 12.83
C ILE A 36 -4.77 -4.06 14.04
N VAL A 37 -3.49 -4.28 13.80
CA VAL A 37 -2.50 -4.66 14.82
C VAL A 37 -1.50 -3.52 15.03
N GLN A 38 -0.55 -3.68 15.96
CA GLN A 38 0.43 -2.65 16.32
C GLN A 38 1.16 -2.07 15.10
N HIS A 39 1.66 -2.90 14.21
CA HIS A 39 2.32 -2.42 12.98
C HIS A 39 1.43 -1.48 12.15
N THR A 40 0.14 -1.80 12.03
CA THR A 40 -0.82 -0.96 11.30
C THR A 40 -0.93 0.42 11.94
N THR A 41 -1.07 0.48 13.27
CA THR A 41 -1.15 1.75 14.01
C THR A 41 0.16 2.53 13.95
N ASP A 42 1.31 1.85 14.00
CA ASP A 42 2.62 2.49 13.89
C ASP A 42 2.84 3.14 12.51
N LEU A 43 2.41 2.49 11.43
CA LEU A 43 2.42 3.09 10.09
C LEU A 43 1.49 4.32 10.00
N CYS A 44 0.30 4.24 10.59
CA CYS A 44 -0.59 5.39 10.67
C CYS A 44 0.06 6.56 11.43
N GLU A 45 0.71 6.30 12.56
CA GLU A 45 1.41 7.34 13.30
C GLU A 45 2.61 7.93 12.53
N LYS A 46 3.32 7.11 11.75
CA LYS A 46 4.36 7.59 10.83
C LYS A 46 3.80 8.55 9.78
N PHE A 47 2.65 8.25 9.16
CA PHE A 47 1.98 9.16 8.23
C PHE A 47 1.52 10.46 8.92
N VAL A 48 0.98 10.37 10.13
CA VAL A 48 0.60 11.57 10.92
C VAL A 48 1.81 12.46 11.20
N LYS A 49 2.96 11.90 11.54
CA LYS A 49 4.21 12.65 11.76
C LYS A 49 4.72 13.34 10.49
N GLN A 50 4.38 12.82 9.31
CA GLN A 50 4.66 13.48 8.02
C GLN A 50 3.68 14.60 7.67
N GLY A 51 2.67 14.84 8.50
CA GLY A 51 1.72 15.94 8.29
C GLY A 51 0.43 15.54 7.58
N TYR A 52 0.15 14.23 7.42
CA TYR A 52 -1.09 13.75 6.80
C TYR A 52 -2.14 13.40 7.86
N VAL A 53 -3.41 13.73 7.57
CA VAL A 53 -4.50 13.04 8.25
C VAL A 53 -4.45 11.57 7.84
N THR A 54 -4.55 10.66 8.80
CA THR A 54 -4.47 9.23 8.49
C THR A 54 -5.65 8.52 9.12
N ILE A 55 -6.32 7.68 8.33
CA ILE A 55 -7.43 6.86 8.78
C ILE A 55 -7.16 5.40 8.41
N VAL A 56 -7.41 4.50 9.36
CA VAL A 56 -7.41 3.06 9.10
C VAL A 56 -8.76 2.47 9.49
N PRO A 57 -9.56 1.99 8.51
CA PRO A 57 -10.80 1.28 8.76
C PRO A 57 -10.53 -0.21 9.04
N ASP A 58 -11.36 -0.84 9.88
CA ASP A 58 -11.37 -2.29 10.04
C ASP A 58 -12.18 -2.95 8.91
N LEU A 59 -11.49 -3.31 7.83
CA LEU A 59 -12.09 -4.00 6.68
C LEU A 59 -12.64 -5.40 7.04
N PHE A 60 -12.23 -5.94 8.19
CA PHE A 60 -12.74 -7.21 8.71
C PHE A 60 -13.94 -7.04 9.66
N SER A 61 -14.63 -5.90 9.59
CA SER A 61 -15.79 -5.61 10.47
C SER A 61 -16.90 -6.67 10.39
N ARG A 62 -16.99 -7.41 9.28
CA ARG A 62 -17.96 -8.52 9.06
C ARG A 62 -17.41 -9.89 9.45
N PHE A 63 -16.15 -9.97 9.85
CA PHE A 63 -15.53 -11.24 10.23
C PHE A 63 -16.16 -11.76 11.53
N THR A 64 -16.68 -12.98 11.50
CA THR A 64 -17.37 -13.64 12.62
C THR A 64 -16.50 -14.68 13.33
N GLY A 65 -15.27 -14.90 12.85
CA GLY A 65 -14.31 -15.82 13.46
C GLY A 65 -13.59 -15.22 14.68
N ASP A 66 -12.58 -15.92 15.14
CA ASP A 66 -11.79 -15.55 16.29
C ASP A 66 -10.79 -14.45 15.94
N ARG A 67 -11.01 -13.25 16.49
CA ARG A 67 -10.15 -12.07 16.25
C ARG A 67 -8.72 -12.24 16.79
N ASP A 68 -8.54 -12.97 17.89
CA ASP A 68 -7.21 -13.22 18.44
C ASP A 68 -6.42 -14.19 17.57
N LYS A 69 -7.07 -15.20 17.01
CA LYS A 69 -6.46 -16.08 16.01
C LYS A 69 -6.13 -15.33 14.72
N LEU A 70 -7.04 -14.47 14.27
CA LEU A 70 -6.79 -13.62 13.10
C LEU A 70 -5.55 -12.73 13.30
N ALA A 71 -5.45 -12.05 14.44
CA ALA A 71 -4.32 -11.18 14.78
C ALA A 71 -2.98 -11.95 14.89
N LYS A 72 -3.01 -13.23 15.26
CA LYS A 72 -1.84 -14.11 15.28
C LYS A 72 -1.51 -14.74 13.92
N GLY A 73 -2.45 -14.66 12.96
CA GLY A 73 -2.31 -15.29 11.66
C GLY A 73 -2.73 -16.77 11.62
N ASP A 74 -3.36 -17.27 12.67
CA ASP A 74 -3.91 -18.64 12.79
C ASP A 74 -5.28 -18.77 12.14
N ASP A 75 -5.90 -17.64 11.78
CA ASP A 75 -7.15 -17.56 11.02
C ASP A 75 -6.99 -16.61 9.83
N ARG A 76 -7.99 -16.57 8.96
CA ARG A 76 -7.97 -15.76 7.74
C ARG A 76 -9.34 -15.14 7.48
N CYS A 77 -9.33 -13.88 7.03
CA CYS A 77 -10.48 -13.20 6.47
C CYS A 77 -10.14 -12.76 5.04
N ASP A 78 -10.87 -13.26 4.07
CA ASP A 78 -10.73 -12.82 2.68
C ASP A 78 -11.58 -11.58 2.43
N LEU A 79 -11.10 -10.72 1.52
CA LEU A 79 -11.76 -9.47 1.16
C LEU A 79 -12.53 -9.65 -0.16
N ASP A 80 -13.74 -9.13 -0.18
CA ASP A 80 -14.58 -8.99 -1.37
C ASP A 80 -14.42 -7.58 -1.95
N ASP A 81 -14.13 -7.47 -3.26
CA ASP A 81 -13.88 -6.18 -3.93
C ASP A 81 -15.09 -5.24 -3.81
N ALA A 82 -16.33 -5.75 -3.93
CA ALA A 82 -17.52 -4.91 -3.83
C ALA A 82 -17.76 -4.41 -2.40
N GLU A 83 -17.41 -5.21 -1.39
CA GLU A 83 -17.47 -4.79 0.01
C GLU A 83 -16.43 -3.72 0.32
N VAL A 84 -15.18 -3.92 -0.15
CA VAL A 84 -14.11 -2.93 0.04
C VAL A 84 -14.48 -1.60 -0.61
N LEU A 85 -15.03 -1.60 -1.83
CA LEU A 85 -15.49 -0.37 -2.48
C LEU A 85 -16.51 0.38 -1.61
N ARG A 86 -17.53 -0.30 -1.09
CA ARG A 86 -18.55 0.31 -0.20
C ARG A 86 -17.95 0.81 1.10
N ASP A 87 -17.02 0.06 1.69
CA ASP A 87 -16.41 0.44 2.97
C ASP A 87 -15.52 1.67 2.83
N ILE A 88 -14.74 1.75 1.76
CA ILE A 88 -13.88 2.91 1.52
C ILE A 88 -14.70 4.13 1.08
N ASP A 89 -15.78 3.95 0.31
CA ASP A 89 -16.72 5.05 0.05
C ASP A 89 -17.27 5.65 1.36
N ALA A 90 -17.68 4.80 2.33
CA ALA A 90 -18.12 5.26 3.64
C ALA A 90 -17.01 5.96 4.45
N VAL A 91 -15.75 5.50 4.31
CA VAL A 91 -14.58 6.20 4.90
C VAL A 91 -14.43 7.60 4.32
N VAL A 92 -14.56 7.74 3.01
CA VAL A 92 -14.43 9.05 2.34
C VAL A 92 -15.55 9.99 2.74
N GLU A 93 -16.78 9.51 2.84
CA GLU A 93 -17.91 10.31 3.35
C GLU A 93 -17.67 10.76 4.80
N TYR A 94 -17.15 9.87 5.65
CA TYR A 94 -16.76 10.22 7.02
C TYR A 94 -15.68 11.33 7.02
N LEU A 95 -14.68 11.23 6.15
CA LEU A 95 -13.61 12.22 6.03
C LEU A 95 -14.12 13.58 5.53
N ARG A 96 -15.10 13.61 4.63
CA ARG A 96 -15.73 14.85 4.12
C ARG A 96 -16.41 15.68 5.22
N ALA A 97 -16.88 15.01 6.26
CA ALA A 97 -17.48 15.68 7.41
C ALA A 97 -16.45 16.33 8.38
N ILE A 98 -15.15 16.10 8.16
CA ILE A 98 -14.08 16.61 9.04
C ILE A 98 -13.50 17.90 8.42
N PRO A 99 -13.62 19.06 9.08
CA PRO A 99 -13.21 20.35 8.51
C PRO A 99 -11.74 20.45 8.09
N ASP A 100 -10.85 19.77 8.83
CA ASP A 100 -9.39 19.81 8.63
C ASP A 100 -8.90 18.86 7.54
N VAL A 101 -9.79 18.11 6.90
CA VAL A 101 -9.46 17.15 5.85
C VAL A 101 -9.56 17.79 4.48
N ASP A 102 -8.54 17.58 3.65
CA ASP A 102 -8.57 17.91 2.24
C ASP A 102 -8.92 16.66 1.42
N THR A 103 -10.18 16.51 1.10
CA THR A 103 -10.65 15.36 0.31
C THR A 103 -10.34 15.44 -1.18
N SER A 104 -9.72 16.52 -1.65
CA SER A 104 -9.14 16.59 -3.01
C SER A 104 -7.73 15.98 -3.09
N ARG A 105 -7.13 15.66 -1.92
CA ARG A 105 -5.79 15.09 -1.80
C ARG A 105 -5.81 13.84 -0.94
N ILE A 106 -6.44 12.78 -1.43
CA ILE A 106 -6.53 11.48 -0.77
C ILE A 106 -5.57 10.50 -1.43
N ALA A 107 -4.63 9.97 -0.67
CA ALA A 107 -3.88 8.77 -1.03
C ALA A 107 -4.51 7.54 -0.37
N ILE A 108 -4.45 6.41 -1.05
CA ILE A 108 -4.81 5.12 -0.47
C ILE A 108 -3.58 4.22 -0.41
N SER A 109 -3.32 3.67 0.77
CA SER A 109 -2.18 2.80 1.05
C SER A 109 -2.65 1.41 1.43
N GLY A 110 -2.12 0.39 0.78
CA GLY A 110 -2.40 -1.02 1.11
C GLY A 110 -1.12 -1.78 1.38
N VAL A 111 -1.19 -2.72 2.31
CA VAL A 111 -0.06 -3.53 2.76
C VAL A 111 -0.39 -5.01 2.67
N CYS A 112 0.53 -5.83 2.16
CA CYS A 112 0.37 -7.29 2.09
C CYS A 112 -0.95 -7.67 1.39
N GLN A 113 -1.88 -8.32 2.09
CA GLN A 113 -3.18 -8.74 1.55
C GLN A 113 -3.99 -7.60 0.94
N THR A 114 -3.91 -6.40 1.51
CA THR A 114 -4.69 -5.25 1.01
C THR A 114 -3.98 -4.43 -0.08
N GLY A 115 -2.82 -4.88 -0.56
CA GLY A 115 -2.08 -4.14 -1.60
C GLY A 115 -2.82 -4.02 -2.93
N ARG A 116 -3.77 -4.91 -3.22
CA ARG A 116 -4.65 -4.84 -4.40
C ARG A 116 -5.67 -3.70 -4.30
N GLN A 117 -6.18 -3.43 -3.10
CA GLN A 117 -7.30 -2.52 -2.89
C GLN A 117 -7.02 -1.06 -3.31
N PRO A 118 -5.83 -0.49 -3.12
CA PRO A 118 -5.50 0.83 -3.67
C PRO A 118 -5.67 0.92 -5.19
N ILE A 119 -5.25 -0.13 -5.93
CA ILE A 119 -5.43 -0.19 -7.39
C ILE A 119 -6.92 -0.31 -7.73
N LEU A 120 -7.67 -1.16 -7.03
CA LEU A 120 -9.12 -1.29 -7.20
C LEU A 120 -9.83 0.04 -6.99
N MET A 121 -9.51 0.74 -5.89
CA MET A 121 -10.15 2.02 -5.57
C MET A 121 -9.87 3.07 -6.64
N ASP A 122 -8.62 3.22 -7.07
CA ASP A 122 -8.25 4.20 -8.09
C ASP A 122 -8.84 3.85 -9.49
N ALA A 123 -8.97 2.56 -9.79
CA ALA A 123 -9.63 2.11 -11.02
C ALA A 123 -11.15 2.38 -11.05
N LYS A 124 -11.80 2.48 -9.88
CA LYS A 124 -13.26 2.58 -9.76
C LYS A 124 -13.76 3.89 -9.18
N ARG A 125 -12.88 4.77 -8.72
CA ARG A 125 -13.22 6.04 -8.07
C ARG A 125 -12.28 7.15 -8.54
N ASP A 126 -12.79 8.35 -8.61
CA ASP A 126 -12.11 9.55 -9.09
C ASP A 126 -11.55 10.46 -7.98
N TYR A 127 -11.78 10.09 -6.73
CA TYR A 127 -11.32 10.88 -5.58
C TYR A 127 -9.94 10.48 -5.05
N ILE A 128 -9.30 9.47 -5.63
CA ILE A 128 -7.94 9.04 -5.26
C ILE A 128 -6.92 9.91 -6.01
N ALA A 129 -5.96 10.46 -5.30
CA ALA A 129 -4.88 11.27 -5.86
C ALA A 129 -3.55 10.50 -5.95
N ALA A 130 -3.36 9.45 -5.15
CA ALA A 130 -2.14 8.64 -5.13
C ALA A 130 -2.40 7.22 -4.64
N VAL A 131 -1.73 6.26 -5.25
CA VAL A 131 -1.74 4.84 -4.88
C VAL A 131 -0.42 4.46 -4.22
N VAL A 132 -0.47 3.85 -3.03
CA VAL A 132 0.69 3.38 -2.27
C VAL A 132 0.56 1.89 -2.01
N MET A 133 1.56 1.11 -2.42
CA MET A 133 1.58 -0.34 -2.21
C MET A 133 2.85 -0.76 -1.45
N LEU A 134 2.65 -1.43 -0.33
CA LEU A 134 3.72 -1.99 0.48
C LEU A 134 3.69 -3.52 0.37
N TYR A 135 4.64 -4.09 -0.36
CA TYR A 135 4.79 -5.54 -0.60
C TYR A 135 3.44 -6.26 -0.72
N GLY A 136 2.53 -5.67 -1.48
CA GLY A 136 1.16 -6.14 -1.62
C GLY A 136 0.81 -6.58 -3.03
N ALA A 137 -0.34 -7.19 -3.17
CA ALA A 137 -0.97 -7.66 -4.40
C ALA A 137 -0.03 -8.40 -5.36
N VAL A 138 -0.45 -8.62 -6.56
CA VAL A 138 0.26 -9.35 -7.63
C VAL A 138 0.63 -10.80 -7.30
N TYR A 139 -0.12 -11.42 -6.39
CA TYR A 139 -0.11 -12.89 -6.27
C TYR A 139 -0.61 -13.52 -7.57
N ASP A 140 -0.25 -14.78 -7.82
CA ASP A 140 -0.71 -15.49 -9.04
C ASP A 140 -2.23 -15.48 -9.21
N ALA A 141 -2.96 -15.48 -8.11
CA ALA A 141 -4.41 -15.42 -8.09
C ALA A 141 -4.97 -14.05 -8.54
N ASP A 142 -4.25 -12.94 -8.32
CA ASP A 142 -4.71 -11.59 -8.67
C ASP A 142 -4.77 -11.35 -10.18
N TRP A 143 -4.05 -12.17 -10.96
CA TRP A 143 -4.07 -12.13 -12.43
C TRP A 143 -5.25 -12.87 -13.07
N LYS A 144 -6.16 -13.39 -12.25
CA LYS A 144 -7.31 -14.18 -12.70
C LYS A 144 -8.59 -13.66 -12.06
N SER A 145 -9.71 -13.80 -12.77
CA SER A 145 -11.03 -13.57 -12.19
C SER A 145 -11.33 -14.60 -11.09
N GLN A 146 -11.87 -14.12 -9.98
CA GLN A 146 -12.30 -14.91 -8.83
C GLN A 146 -13.68 -14.43 -8.36
N PRO A 147 -14.48 -15.24 -7.66
CA PRO A 147 -15.81 -14.80 -7.22
C PRO A 147 -15.83 -13.49 -6.42
N GLN A 148 -14.90 -13.34 -5.47
CA GLN A 148 -14.79 -12.13 -4.63
C GLN A 148 -13.96 -11.01 -5.28
N ARG A 149 -13.22 -11.32 -6.36
CA ARG A 149 -12.32 -10.43 -7.09
C ARG A 149 -12.51 -10.66 -8.58
N PRO A 150 -13.67 -10.21 -9.14
CA PRO A 150 -14.07 -10.58 -10.50
C PRO A 150 -13.15 -10.00 -11.57
N GLU A 151 -12.51 -8.89 -11.28
CA GLU A 151 -11.65 -8.21 -12.26
C GLU A 151 -10.17 -8.50 -11.99
N PRO A 152 -9.42 -9.09 -12.94
CA PRO A 152 -7.98 -9.30 -12.81
C PRO A 152 -7.21 -7.99 -12.62
N ILE A 153 -6.05 -8.05 -11.95
CA ILE A 153 -5.31 -6.84 -11.58
C ILE A 153 -4.78 -6.06 -12.78
N ASP A 154 -4.44 -6.71 -13.89
CA ASP A 154 -4.05 -6.04 -15.13
C ASP A 154 -5.19 -5.15 -15.67
N LYS A 155 -6.43 -5.61 -15.60
CA LYS A 155 -7.59 -4.82 -16.01
C LYS A 155 -7.84 -3.63 -15.09
N LEU A 156 -7.59 -3.78 -13.80
CA LEU A 156 -7.67 -2.66 -12.86
C LEU A 156 -6.55 -1.64 -13.12
N ILE A 157 -5.31 -2.09 -13.38
CA ILE A 157 -4.18 -1.21 -13.71
C ILE A 157 -4.48 -0.41 -14.98
N GLU A 158 -5.06 -1.02 -16.02
CA GLU A 158 -5.46 -0.32 -17.25
C GLU A 158 -6.41 0.86 -16.97
N GLN A 159 -7.26 0.75 -15.95
CA GLN A 159 -8.26 1.75 -15.56
C GLN A 159 -7.75 2.80 -14.56
N MET A 160 -6.62 2.57 -13.91
CA MET A 160 -6.04 3.54 -12.95
C MET A 160 -5.84 4.91 -13.57
N SER A 161 -6.01 5.97 -12.79
CA SER A 161 -5.79 7.36 -13.18
C SER A 161 -4.69 8.06 -12.41
N SER A 162 -4.44 7.64 -11.19
CA SER A 162 -3.48 8.27 -10.28
C SER A 162 -2.09 7.66 -10.34
N PRO A 163 -1.05 8.42 -10.01
CA PRO A 163 0.30 7.88 -9.91
C PRO A 163 0.43 6.88 -8.76
N MET A 164 1.35 5.94 -8.91
CA MET A 164 1.56 4.85 -7.96
C MET A 164 3.00 4.81 -7.46
N VAL A 165 3.19 4.57 -6.16
CA VAL A 165 4.44 4.11 -5.57
C VAL A 165 4.26 2.69 -5.04
N ALA A 166 5.25 1.82 -5.29
CA ALA A 166 5.24 0.47 -4.75
C ALA A 166 6.64 0.05 -4.28
N VAL A 167 6.68 -0.63 -3.13
CA VAL A 167 7.91 -1.14 -2.52
C VAL A 167 7.80 -2.64 -2.29
N PHE A 168 8.84 -3.37 -2.68
CA PHE A 168 8.91 -4.83 -2.56
C PHE A 168 10.27 -5.25 -2.02
N GLY A 169 10.36 -6.47 -1.51
CA GLY A 169 11.62 -7.08 -1.10
C GLY A 169 12.13 -8.09 -2.13
N GLU A 170 13.46 -8.13 -2.34
CA GLU A 170 14.10 -9.11 -3.23
C GLU A 170 13.87 -10.56 -2.76
N LEU A 171 13.90 -10.77 -1.44
CA LEU A 171 13.74 -12.08 -0.81
C LEU A 171 12.28 -12.39 -0.42
N ASP A 172 11.33 -11.69 -1.06
CA ASP A 172 9.91 -11.93 -0.85
C ASP A 172 9.49 -13.25 -1.53
N ASN A 173 9.22 -14.26 -0.72
CA ASN A 173 8.79 -15.58 -1.20
C ASN A 173 7.26 -15.70 -1.39
N LEU A 174 6.49 -14.68 -1.02
CA LEU A 174 5.05 -14.62 -1.22
C LEU A 174 4.69 -13.89 -2.52
N ILE A 175 5.51 -12.92 -2.93
CA ILE A 175 5.34 -12.15 -4.15
C ILE A 175 6.56 -12.37 -5.05
N PRO A 176 6.50 -13.34 -5.96
CA PRO A 176 7.61 -13.66 -6.84
C PRO A 176 8.02 -12.47 -7.73
N LEU A 177 9.30 -12.30 -7.97
CA LEU A 177 9.85 -11.21 -8.79
C LEU A 177 9.22 -11.13 -10.20
N ASN A 178 8.92 -12.29 -10.81
CA ASN A 178 8.26 -12.33 -12.12
C ASN A 178 6.87 -11.66 -12.11
N ASN A 179 6.13 -11.74 -11.02
CA ASN A 179 4.85 -11.06 -10.88
C ASN A 179 5.03 -9.54 -10.72
N ILE A 180 6.08 -9.09 -10.02
CA ILE A 180 6.41 -7.68 -9.92
C ILE A 180 6.81 -7.13 -11.30
N VAL A 181 7.67 -7.84 -12.03
CA VAL A 181 8.07 -7.48 -13.40
C VAL A 181 6.85 -7.44 -14.33
N ARG A 182 5.93 -8.41 -14.21
CA ARG A 182 4.67 -8.40 -14.97
C ARG A 182 3.84 -7.15 -14.65
N MET A 183 3.69 -6.78 -13.38
CA MET A 183 2.97 -5.57 -12.97
C MET A 183 3.60 -4.32 -13.58
N VAL A 184 4.92 -4.17 -13.50
CA VAL A 184 5.66 -3.05 -14.10
C VAL A 184 5.44 -2.99 -15.61
N SER A 185 5.45 -4.14 -16.29
CA SER A 185 5.19 -4.22 -17.72
C SER A 185 3.78 -3.76 -18.08
N VAL A 186 2.77 -4.15 -17.29
CA VAL A 186 1.38 -3.71 -17.49
C VAL A 186 1.24 -2.20 -17.23
N LEU A 187 1.82 -1.69 -16.14
CA LEU A 187 1.83 -0.25 -15.82
C LEU A 187 2.44 0.56 -16.98
N ALA A 188 3.59 0.12 -17.50
CA ALA A 188 4.28 0.79 -18.59
C ALA A 188 3.47 0.73 -19.90
N ALA A 189 2.91 -0.44 -20.25
CA ALA A 189 2.07 -0.60 -21.44
C ALA A 189 0.80 0.27 -21.38
N ALA A 190 0.22 0.39 -20.20
CA ALA A 190 -0.94 1.25 -19.93
C ALA A 190 -0.57 2.73 -19.74
N LYS A 191 0.71 3.11 -19.92
CA LYS A 191 1.23 4.48 -19.78
C LYS A 191 0.90 5.11 -18.41
N LYS A 192 0.95 4.31 -17.34
CA LYS A 192 0.72 4.80 -15.99
C LYS A 192 1.99 5.45 -15.43
N SER A 193 1.80 6.43 -14.55
CA SER A 193 2.90 7.04 -13.83
C SER A 193 3.18 6.25 -12.55
N PHE A 194 4.43 5.80 -12.37
CA PHE A 194 4.78 4.97 -11.22
C PHE A 194 6.24 5.10 -10.77
N ASP A 195 6.49 4.78 -9.52
CA ASP A 195 7.81 4.58 -8.91
C ASP A 195 7.79 3.24 -8.14
N VAL A 196 8.29 2.18 -8.77
CA VAL A 196 8.35 0.82 -8.21
C VAL A 196 9.79 0.47 -7.89
N ARG A 197 10.03 -0.01 -6.66
CA ARG A 197 11.36 -0.45 -6.23
C ARG A 197 11.32 -1.78 -5.52
N VAL A 198 12.28 -2.65 -5.86
CA VAL A 198 12.62 -3.88 -5.13
C VAL A 198 13.89 -3.63 -4.34
N TYR A 199 13.86 -3.88 -3.03
CA TYR A 199 14.96 -3.64 -2.11
C TYR A 199 15.77 -4.91 -1.88
N ALA A 200 17.09 -4.80 -2.05
CA ALA A 200 18.04 -5.91 -1.85
C ALA A 200 17.96 -6.48 -0.43
N GLY A 201 18.01 -7.81 -0.29
CA GLY A 201 18.03 -8.52 0.99
C GLY A 201 16.77 -8.36 1.86
N ALA A 202 15.72 -7.72 1.36
CA ALA A 202 14.49 -7.50 2.07
C ALA A 202 13.48 -8.64 1.86
N PRO A 203 12.94 -9.28 2.91
CA PRO A 203 11.87 -10.28 2.80
C PRO A 203 10.49 -9.60 2.76
N HIS A 204 9.43 -10.42 2.61
CA HIS A 204 8.05 -9.96 2.79
C HIS A 204 7.84 -9.33 4.16
N GLY A 205 7.23 -8.16 4.23
CA GLY A 205 6.96 -7.47 5.50
C GLY A 205 8.17 -6.77 6.11
N PHE A 206 9.18 -6.41 5.33
CA PHE A 206 10.44 -5.81 5.82
C PHE A 206 10.29 -4.43 6.50
N LEU A 207 9.14 -3.77 6.36
CA LEU A 207 8.84 -2.52 7.09
C LEU A 207 8.29 -2.78 8.50
N ASN A 208 7.98 -4.03 8.85
CA ASN A 208 7.31 -4.38 10.10
C ASN A 208 8.34 -4.62 11.22
N ASP A 209 8.58 -3.61 12.06
CA ASP A 209 9.49 -3.66 13.18
C ASP A 209 8.97 -4.47 14.39
N THR A 210 7.68 -4.82 14.40
CA THR A 210 7.11 -5.77 15.37
C THR A 210 7.42 -7.24 15.03
N MET A 211 8.02 -7.48 13.85
CA MET A 211 8.47 -8.80 13.38
C MET A 211 10.00 -8.80 13.10
N PRO A 212 10.85 -8.93 14.13
CA PRO A 212 12.30 -8.75 13.98
C PRO A 212 12.95 -9.70 12.97
N GLY A 213 12.38 -10.89 12.75
CA GLY A 213 12.85 -11.82 11.71
C GLY A 213 12.69 -11.30 10.27
N ARG A 214 11.75 -10.39 10.04
CA ARG A 214 11.45 -9.80 8.73
C ARG A 214 11.99 -8.39 8.59
N PHE A 215 12.02 -7.63 9.65
CA PHE A 215 12.41 -6.23 9.64
C PHE A 215 13.82 -6.00 9.11
N ARG A 216 13.96 -5.03 8.20
CA ARG A 216 15.25 -4.57 7.66
C ARG A 216 15.31 -3.06 7.77
N ALA A 217 15.97 -2.57 8.80
CA ALA A 217 15.96 -1.15 9.19
C ALA A 217 16.35 -0.21 8.04
N GLY A 218 17.47 -0.47 7.36
CA GLY A 218 17.94 0.37 6.26
C GLY A 218 16.97 0.39 5.07
N GLN A 219 16.47 -0.79 4.67
CA GLN A 219 15.51 -0.90 3.58
C GLN A 219 14.15 -0.28 3.96
N ALA A 220 13.72 -0.43 5.21
CA ALA A 220 12.49 0.16 5.72
C ALA A 220 12.56 1.69 5.73
N GLU A 221 13.70 2.27 6.14
CA GLU A 221 13.93 3.72 6.10
C GLU A 221 13.95 4.24 4.66
N ALA A 222 14.68 3.58 3.76
CA ALA A 222 14.75 3.95 2.35
C ALA A 222 13.38 3.84 1.66
N ALA A 223 12.60 2.79 1.95
CA ALA A 223 11.24 2.63 1.43
C ALA A 223 10.29 3.71 1.98
N TRP A 224 10.39 4.04 3.26
CA TRP A 224 9.61 5.11 3.86
C TRP A 224 9.94 6.47 3.24
N HIS A 225 11.21 6.77 3.01
CA HIS A 225 11.64 7.98 2.31
C HIS A 225 11.11 8.04 0.88
N GLN A 226 11.13 6.92 0.12
CA GLN A 226 10.53 6.86 -1.22
C GLN A 226 9.04 7.19 -1.18
N ILE A 227 8.28 6.57 -0.26
CA ILE A 227 6.84 6.76 -0.12
C ILE A 227 6.51 8.22 0.23
N THR A 228 7.18 8.80 1.21
CA THR A 228 6.89 10.17 1.67
C THR A 228 7.29 11.20 0.62
N THR A 229 8.44 11.03 -0.04
CA THR A 229 8.85 11.90 -1.16
C THR A 229 7.86 11.84 -2.31
N PHE A 230 7.35 10.65 -2.63
CA PHE A 230 6.31 10.48 -3.66
C PHE A 230 5.01 11.21 -3.26
N LEU A 231 4.51 10.97 -2.04
CA LEU A 231 3.27 11.59 -1.57
C LEU A 231 3.38 13.12 -1.54
N ASP A 232 4.49 13.66 -1.04
CA ASP A 232 4.73 15.11 -1.01
C ASP A 232 4.75 15.71 -2.42
N ALA A 233 5.38 15.02 -3.37
CA ALA A 233 5.41 15.47 -4.76
C ALA A 233 4.01 15.45 -5.40
N VAL A 234 3.22 14.41 -5.15
CA VAL A 234 1.83 14.32 -5.66
C VAL A 234 0.96 15.41 -5.04
N PHE A 235 0.95 15.52 -3.71
CA PHE A 235 0.08 16.46 -3.01
C PHE A 235 0.43 17.93 -3.21
N THR A 236 1.66 18.22 -3.64
CA THR A 236 2.09 19.58 -4.02
C THR A 236 2.01 19.85 -5.52
N GLY A 237 1.51 18.89 -6.31
CA GLY A 237 1.39 19.01 -7.77
C GLY A 237 2.73 18.98 -8.53
N LYS A 238 3.80 18.51 -7.88
CA LYS A 238 5.15 18.45 -8.44
C LYS A 238 5.48 17.08 -9.06
N TYR A 239 4.63 16.09 -8.89
CA TYR A 239 4.87 14.76 -9.44
C TYR A 239 4.51 14.73 -10.92
N SER A 240 5.44 14.30 -11.78
CA SER A 240 5.21 14.19 -13.22
C SER A 240 4.21 13.09 -13.54
N LYS A 241 3.23 13.38 -14.39
CA LYS A 241 2.23 12.41 -14.87
C LYS A 241 2.83 11.33 -15.78
N ASP A 242 4.01 11.58 -16.34
CA ASP A 242 4.71 10.67 -17.25
C ASP A 242 5.92 9.99 -16.59
N ARG A 243 5.99 10.05 -15.25
CA ARG A 243 7.11 9.48 -14.50
C ARG A 243 7.03 7.95 -14.51
N VAL A 244 8.07 7.32 -15.02
CA VAL A 244 8.25 5.87 -15.01
C VAL A 244 9.58 5.55 -14.33
N VAL A 245 9.52 4.97 -13.14
CA VAL A 245 10.70 4.54 -12.38
C VAL A 245 10.54 3.08 -12.00
N TRP A 246 11.47 2.26 -12.49
CA TRP A 246 11.64 0.88 -12.09
C TRP A 246 13.04 0.68 -11.55
N ARG A 247 13.17 0.23 -10.31
CA ARG A 247 14.45 -0.06 -9.67
C ARG A 247 14.41 -1.45 -9.06
N PHE A 248 15.33 -2.27 -9.50
CA PHE A 248 15.60 -3.58 -8.91
C PHE A 248 16.99 -3.56 -8.27
N GLU A 249 17.05 -3.89 -7.00
CA GLU A 249 18.29 -4.04 -6.24
C GLU A 249 18.41 -5.49 -5.79
N SER A 250 19.60 -6.07 -5.92
CA SER A 250 19.90 -7.43 -5.52
C SER A 250 21.21 -7.48 -4.73
N ASP A 251 21.22 -8.20 -3.63
CA ASP A 251 22.43 -8.47 -2.86
C ASP A 251 23.48 -9.21 -3.70
N SER A 252 23.02 -10.07 -4.61
CA SER A 252 23.90 -10.78 -5.54
C SER A 252 24.67 -9.82 -6.45
N SER A 253 23.99 -8.75 -6.93
CA SER A 253 24.63 -7.73 -7.77
C SER A 253 25.57 -6.84 -6.97
N VAL A 254 25.22 -6.51 -5.74
CA VAL A 254 26.03 -5.66 -4.85
C VAL A 254 27.29 -6.39 -4.38
N ALA A 255 27.18 -7.69 -4.08
CA ALA A 255 28.30 -8.52 -3.62
C ALA A 255 29.18 -9.08 -4.74
N TYR A 256 28.81 -8.85 -6.03
CA TYR A 256 29.53 -9.42 -7.15
C TYR A 256 30.88 -8.71 -7.34
N ASP A 257 31.97 -9.49 -7.29
CA ASP A 257 33.32 -9.01 -7.53
C ASP A 257 33.65 -9.06 -9.03
N PHE A 258 33.44 -7.95 -9.70
CA PHE A 258 33.71 -7.80 -11.14
C PHE A 258 35.20 -7.96 -11.52
N THR A 259 36.14 -7.89 -10.56
CA THR A 259 37.55 -8.11 -10.82
C THR A 259 37.87 -9.58 -11.07
N LYS A 260 37.00 -10.49 -10.64
CA LYS A 260 37.10 -11.95 -10.85
C LYS A 260 36.40 -12.44 -12.12
N MET A 261 35.76 -11.54 -12.81
CA MET A 261 35.05 -11.88 -14.04
C MET A 261 36.04 -12.29 -15.12
N LYS A 262 36.05 -13.58 -15.49
CA LYS A 262 36.78 -14.07 -16.62
C LYS A 262 35.91 -13.94 -17.87
N ARG A 263 36.51 -13.35 -18.91
CA ARG A 263 35.89 -13.40 -20.22
C ARG A 263 35.94 -14.85 -20.72
N TRP A 264 34.82 -15.37 -21.12
CA TRP A 264 34.74 -16.66 -21.82
C TRP A 264 35.11 -16.37 -23.27
N GLU A 265 36.25 -16.90 -23.69
CA GLU A 265 36.69 -16.91 -25.11
C GLU A 265 36.28 -18.23 -25.74
#